data_194af2d8f9f8f2a716a0ddc00bdc3e5d
#
_entry.id   194af2d8f9f8f2a716a0ddc00bdc3e5d
#
_cell.length_a   1.000
_cell.length_b   1.000
_cell.length_c   1.000
_cell.angle_alpha   90.00
_cell.angle_beta   90.00
_cell.angle_gamma   90.00
#
_symmetry.space_group_name_H-M   'P 1'
#
loop_
_entity.id
_entity.type
_entity.pdbx_description
1 polymer ?
#
loop_
_entity_poly.entity_id
_entity_poly.type
_entity_poly.pdbx_seq_one_letter_code
_entity_poly.pdbx_strand_id
1 'polypeptide(L)'
;MRGCDVLSQLTESDYIVGYVEHGRAEGTCFLVMDYVEAENLKQLYARQDPLLTEHVAQILIDAASGLTHIHENGYMHLDFKPENILVSRNAAVRLIDFDMAQPIPEKPVKFSRNPGTPGYMAPEQLKRDPIDARVDIFAYGVSAYELLTNQKPFPGDSPGEILAAQMDPSGPLPLHEHNPDLPPALERVVLRCLERDPDRRYPFVSVLLHELQAALYV
;
A
#
# COMPACT_ATOMS: atom_id res chain seq x y z
N MET A 1 2.61 -19.69 6.90
CA MET A 1 2.53 -20.51 5.67
C MET A 1 1.67 -19.87 4.60
N ARG A 2 0.51 -19.26 4.90
CA ARG A 2 -0.35 -18.67 3.87
C ARG A 2 0.37 -17.63 3.00
N GLY A 3 1.13 -16.69 3.57
CA GLY A 3 1.90 -15.72 2.79
C GLY A 3 2.93 -16.35 1.87
N CYS A 4 3.57 -17.44 2.32
CA CYS A 4 4.48 -18.22 1.49
C CYS A 4 3.76 -18.88 0.31
N ASP A 5 2.56 -19.43 0.55
CA ASP A 5 1.73 -20.05 -0.49
C ASP A 5 1.29 -18.99 -1.52
N VAL A 6 0.91 -17.78 -1.08
CA VAL A 6 0.55 -16.68 -1.99
C VAL A 6 1.76 -16.27 -2.83
N LEU A 7 2.89 -15.97 -2.19
CA LEU A 7 4.09 -15.53 -2.90
C LEU A 7 4.56 -16.56 -3.94
N SER A 8 4.42 -17.87 -3.64
CA SER A 8 4.78 -18.95 -4.58
C SER A 8 3.85 -19.06 -5.79
N GLN A 9 2.67 -18.44 -5.75
CA GLN A 9 1.69 -18.45 -6.85
C GLN A 9 1.70 -17.17 -7.67
N LEU A 10 2.36 -16.11 -7.18
CA LEU A 10 2.56 -14.89 -7.97
C LEU A 10 3.55 -15.17 -9.10
N THR A 11 3.24 -14.67 -10.29
CA THR A 11 4.20 -14.69 -11.40
C THR A 11 5.39 -13.76 -11.10
N GLU A 12 6.53 -13.98 -11.74
CA GLU A 12 7.70 -13.11 -11.58
C GLU A 12 7.38 -11.66 -11.95
N SER A 13 7.90 -10.73 -11.17
CA SER A 13 7.72 -9.30 -11.38
C SER A 13 8.89 -8.51 -10.80
N ASP A 14 9.27 -7.46 -11.52
CA ASP A 14 10.28 -6.52 -11.04
C ASP A 14 9.86 -5.69 -9.82
N TYR A 15 8.59 -5.74 -9.44
CA TYR A 15 8.03 -4.95 -8.34
C TYR A 15 7.74 -5.75 -7.07
N ILE A 16 8.02 -7.06 -7.08
CA ILE A 16 7.79 -7.96 -5.95
C ILE A 16 9.09 -8.71 -5.65
N VAL A 17 9.32 -9.05 -4.38
CA VAL A 17 10.43 -9.91 -4.00
C VAL A 17 10.29 -11.29 -4.66
N GLY A 18 11.38 -11.80 -5.24
CA GLY A 18 11.39 -13.12 -5.88
C GLY A 18 11.23 -14.25 -4.85
N TYR A 19 10.36 -15.20 -5.15
CA TYR A 19 10.17 -16.43 -4.38
C TYR A 19 11.18 -17.49 -4.82
N VAL A 20 11.78 -18.18 -3.84
CA VAL A 20 12.68 -19.32 -4.10
C VAL A 20 12.04 -20.62 -3.61
N GLU A 21 11.81 -20.74 -2.31
CA GLU A 21 11.15 -21.90 -1.71
C GLU A 21 10.59 -21.60 -0.33
N HIS A 22 9.72 -22.44 0.16
CA HIS A 22 9.28 -22.43 1.55
C HIS A 22 9.03 -23.86 2.05
N GLY A 23 9.03 -24.05 3.37
CA GLY A 23 8.83 -25.37 3.95
C GLY A 23 8.84 -25.40 5.46
N ARG A 24 9.05 -26.59 6.00
CA ARG A 24 9.26 -26.85 7.43
C ARG A 24 10.56 -27.61 7.67
N ALA A 25 11.36 -27.08 8.60
CA ALA A 25 12.55 -27.75 9.11
C ALA A 25 12.48 -27.75 10.64
N GLU A 26 12.61 -28.91 11.27
CA GLU A 26 12.59 -29.10 12.73
C GLU A 26 11.37 -28.44 13.42
N GLY A 27 10.20 -28.50 12.78
CA GLY A 27 8.96 -27.90 13.30
C GLY A 27 8.78 -26.39 13.03
N THR A 28 9.82 -25.70 12.54
CA THR A 28 9.79 -24.27 12.18
C THR A 28 9.49 -24.09 10.70
N CYS A 29 8.57 -23.17 10.38
CA CYS A 29 8.33 -22.78 8.98
C CYS A 29 9.41 -21.79 8.51
N PHE A 30 9.84 -21.94 7.26
CA PHE A 30 10.80 -21.02 6.63
C PHE A 30 10.28 -20.59 5.25
N LEU A 31 10.70 -19.40 4.83
CA LEU A 31 10.55 -18.86 3.49
C LEU A 31 11.94 -18.40 3.00
N VAL A 32 12.30 -18.81 1.81
CA VAL A 32 13.50 -18.34 1.09
C VAL A 32 13.03 -17.48 -0.06
N MET A 33 13.56 -16.27 -0.14
CA MET A 33 13.27 -15.29 -1.16
C MET A 33 14.54 -14.59 -1.61
N ASP A 34 14.50 -13.89 -2.72
CA ASP A 34 15.63 -13.13 -3.21
C ASP A 34 16.10 -12.13 -2.15
N TYR A 35 17.43 -12.00 -2.03
CA TYR A 35 18.01 -10.93 -1.23
C TYR A 35 17.97 -9.62 -2.01
N VAL A 36 17.29 -8.62 -1.46
CA VAL A 36 17.23 -7.28 -2.01
C VAL A 36 18.08 -6.34 -1.16
N GLU A 37 19.15 -5.79 -1.74
CA GLU A 37 19.96 -4.77 -1.08
C GLU A 37 19.21 -3.43 -1.10
N ALA A 38 18.30 -3.26 -0.12
CA ALA A 38 17.41 -2.13 -0.02
C ALA A 38 17.03 -1.88 1.45
N GLU A 39 16.52 -0.70 1.70
CA GLU A 39 15.89 -0.35 2.96
C GLU A 39 14.39 -0.19 2.75
N ASN A 40 13.58 -0.35 3.80
CA ASN A 40 12.17 -0.09 3.63
C ASN A 40 11.88 1.43 3.61
N LEU A 41 10.79 1.78 2.97
CA LEU A 41 10.38 3.17 2.78
C LEU A 41 10.24 3.92 4.11
N LYS A 42 9.86 3.23 5.21
CA LYS A 42 9.76 3.81 6.56
C LYS A 42 11.10 4.25 7.12
N GLN A 43 12.16 3.47 6.89
CA GLN A 43 13.51 3.80 7.33
C GLN A 43 14.06 5.02 6.56
N LEU A 44 13.85 5.04 5.23
CA LEU A 44 14.27 6.16 4.38
C LEU A 44 13.62 7.48 4.79
N TYR A 45 12.37 7.47 5.10
CA TYR A 45 11.52 8.57 5.54
C TYR A 45 11.91 9.08 6.93
N ALA A 46 12.18 8.15 7.89
CA ALA A 46 12.58 8.54 9.24
C ALA A 46 13.88 9.36 9.25
N ARG A 47 14.77 9.15 8.28
CA ARG A 47 16.02 9.93 8.12
C ARG A 47 15.98 11.00 7.05
N GLN A 48 14.82 11.21 6.42
CA GLN A 48 14.66 12.19 5.34
C GLN A 48 15.66 11.98 4.19
N ASP A 49 15.81 10.73 3.74
CA ASP A 49 16.77 10.37 2.71
C ASP A 49 16.50 11.15 1.40
N PRO A 50 17.51 11.79 0.79
CA PRO A 50 17.35 12.56 -0.45
C PRO A 50 16.77 11.75 -1.62
N LEU A 51 17.01 10.43 -1.64
CA LEU A 51 16.46 9.52 -2.64
C LEU A 51 14.93 9.62 -2.74
N LEU A 52 14.24 9.87 -1.62
CA LEU A 52 12.78 10.01 -1.62
C LEU A 52 12.33 11.25 -2.38
N THR A 53 13.06 12.37 -2.23
CA THR A 53 12.72 13.62 -2.94
C THR A 53 13.08 13.54 -4.42
N GLU A 54 14.23 12.94 -4.74
CA GLU A 54 14.74 12.84 -6.10
C GLU A 54 13.93 11.86 -6.96
N HIS A 55 13.35 10.80 -6.34
CA HIS A 55 12.71 9.70 -7.06
C HIS A 55 11.26 9.42 -6.61
N VAL A 56 10.60 10.39 -5.97
CA VAL A 56 9.24 10.20 -5.42
C VAL A 56 8.24 9.69 -6.46
N ALA A 57 8.29 10.24 -7.68
CA ALA A 57 7.41 9.83 -8.78
C ALA A 57 7.61 8.36 -9.16
N GLN A 58 8.87 7.93 -9.32
CA GLN A 58 9.21 6.54 -9.64
C GLN A 58 8.77 5.59 -8.53
N ILE A 59 9.04 5.94 -7.26
CA ILE A 59 8.67 5.12 -6.10
C ILE A 59 7.15 4.92 -6.03
N LEU A 60 6.37 5.98 -6.24
CA LEU A 60 4.90 5.90 -6.25
C LEU A 60 4.39 5.02 -7.38
N ILE A 61 4.93 5.16 -8.59
CA ILE A 61 4.55 4.37 -9.76
C ILE A 61 4.91 2.89 -9.57
N ASP A 62 6.13 2.59 -9.13
CA ASP A 62 6.59 1.22 -8.95
C ASP A 62 5.80 0.51 -7.84
N ALA A 63 5.51 1.21 -6.75
CA ALA A 63 4.67 0.67 -5.67
C ALA A 63 3.24 0.36 -6.14
N ALA A 64 2.64 1.23 -6.97
CA ALA A 64 1.34 0.97 -7.60
C ALA A 64 1.42 -0.17 -8.63
N SER A 65 2.54 -0.28 -9.36
CA SER A 65 2.77 -1.36 -10.33
C SER A 65 2.86 -2.72 -9.64
N GLY A 66 3.58 -2.79 -8.50
CA GLY A 66 3.64 -4.01 -7.69
C GLY A 66 2.27 -4.40 -7.15
N LEU A 67 1.49 -3.44 -6.66
CA LEU A 67 0.13 -3.70 -6.18
C LEU A 67 -0.81 -4.12 -7.32
N THR A 68 -0.66 -3.52 -8.51
CA THR A 68 -1.39 -3.93 -9.72
C THR A 68 -1.09 -5.39 -10.06
N HIS A 69 0.19 -5.77 -10.04
CA HIS A 69 0.61 -7.14 -10.32
C HIS A 69 0.00 -8.15 -9.35
N ILE A 70 -0.03 -7.84 -8.04
CA ILE A 70 -0.66 -8.68 -7.02
C ILE A 70 -2.15 -8.87 -7.32
N HIS A 71 -2.88 -7.79 -7.65
CA HIS A 71 -4.30 -7.84 -7.96
C HIS A 71 -4.59 -8.61 -9.25
N GLU A 72 -3.78 -8.46 -10.29
CA GLU A 72 -3.92 -9.19 -11.55
C GLU A 72 -3.67 -10.71 -11.38
N ASN A 73 -2.86 -11.10 -10.39
CA ASN A 73 -2.70 -12.49 -9.98
C ASN A 73 -3.82 -12.99 -9.04
N GLY A 74 -4.85 -12.17 -8.79
CA GLY A 74 -6.04 -12.56 -8.03
C GLY A 74 -5.92 -12.44 -6.51
N TYR A 75 -4.96 -11.67 -5.98
CA TYR A 75 -4.75 -11.50 -4.55
C TYR A 75 -4.89 -10.04 -4.09
N MET A 76 -5.32 -9.84 -2.83
CA MET A 76 -5.19 -8.60 -2.07
C MET A 76 -3.95 -8.71 -1.18
N HIS A 77 -3.20 -7.62 -1.01
CA HIS A 77 -2.04 -7.57 -0.11
C HIS A 77 -2.46 -7.49 1.36
N LEU A 78 -3.40 -6.60 1.68
CA LEU A 78 -4.03 -6.37 2.98
C LEU A 78 -3.13 -5.80 4.09
N ASP A 79 -1.83 -5.68 3.87
CA ASP A 79 -0.90 -4.99 4.78
C ASP A 79 0.07 -4.08 4.00
N PHE A 80 -0.45 -3.40 2.97
CA PHE A 80 0.33 -2.44 2.20
C PHE A 80 0.66 -1.22 3.08
N LYS A 81 1.96 -0.97 3.27
CA LYS A 81 2.49 0.12 4.12
C LYS A 81 3.97 0.36 3.84
N PRO A 82 4.54 1.51 4.24
CA PRO A 82 5.94 1.84 4.00
C PRO A 82 6.96 0.82 4.51
N GLU A 83 6.65 0.09 5.60
CA GLU A 83 7.49 -0.98 6.12
C GLU A 83 7.65 -2.16 5.17
N ASN A 84 6.64 -2.39 4.31
CA ASN A 84 6.57 -3.50 3.36
C ASN A 84 6.96 -3.10 1.92
N ILE A 85 7.53 -1.91 1.75
CA ILE A 85 8.02 -1.37 0.48
C ILE A 85 9.53 -1.19 0.59
N LEU A 86 10.29 -2.06 -0.05
CA LEU A 86 11.74 -1.92 -0.14
C LEU A 86 12.09 -0.98 -1.29
N VAL A 87 13.07 -0.10 -1.05
CA VAL A 87 13.60 0.83 -2.05
C VAL A 87 15.12 0.71 -2.08
N SER A 88 15.65 0.32 -3.21
CA SER A 88 17.09 0.18 -3.42
C SER A 88 17.75 1.54 -3.73
N ARG A 89 19.07 1.58 -3.75
CA ARG A 89 19.81 2.83 -4.00
C ARG A 89 19.61 3.43 -5.40
N ASN A 90 19.15 2.64 -6.35
CA ASN A 90 18.73 3.10 -7.69
C ASN A 90 17.21 3.36 -7.79
N ALA A 91 16.55 3.54 -6.65
CA ALA A 91 15.12 3.80 -6.50
C ALA A 91 14.18 2.70 -7.02
N ALA A 92 14.68 1.49 -7.32
CA ALA A 92 13.81 0.36 -7.66
C ALA A 92 13.05 -0.13 -6.44
N VAL A 93 11.76 -0.36 -6.60
CA VAL A 93 10.84 -0.80 -5.54
C VAL A 93 10.63 -2.31 -5.58
N ARG A 94 10.51 -2.93 -4.41
CA ARG A 94 10.06 -4.32 -4.24
C ARG A 94 9.06 -4.39 -3.09
N LEU A 95 7.88 -4.93 -3.35
CA LEU A 95 6.91 -5.25 -2.30
C LEU A 95 7.27 -6.56 -1.62
N ILE A 96 7.10 -6.59 -0.29
CA ILE A 96 7.40 -7.74 0.56
C ILE A 96 6.26 -8.00 1.54
N ASP A 97 6.34 -9.12 2.27
CA ASP A 97 5.45 -9.50 3.36
C ASP A 97 4.00 -9.75 2.91
N PHE A 98 3.76 -10.97 2.44
CA PHE A 98 2.46 -11.45 1.97
C PHE A 98 1.68 -12.22 3.05
N ASP A 99 2.07 -12.13 4.33
CA ASP A 99 1.49 -12.95 5.40
C ASP A 99 -0.02 -12.70 5.62
N MET A 100 -0.47 -11.49 5.30
CA MET A 100 -1.88 -11.12 5.38
C MET A 100 -2.63 -11.29 4.05
N ALA A 101 -1.92 -11.57 2.96
CA ALA A 101 -2.52 -11.63 1.62
C ALA A 101 -3.62 -12.69 1.52
N GLN A 102 -4.66 -12.38 0.75
CA GLN A 102 -5.85 -13.21 0.54
C GLN A 102 -6.27 -13.16 -0.92
N PRO A 103 -6.90 -14.22 -1.44
CA PRO A 103 -7.55 -14.15 -2.75
C PRO A 103 -8.58 -13.02 -2.81
N ILE A 104 -8.66 -12.36 -3.97
CA ILE A 104 -9.71 -11.35 -4.24
C ILE A 104 -11.07 -12.06 -4.28
N PRO A 105 -12.02 -11.68 -3.43
CA PRO A 105 -13.34 -12.30 -3.43
C PRO A 105 -14.20 -11.79 -4.61
N GLU A 106 -15.07 -12.64 -5.16
CA GLU A 106 -16.04 -12.24 -6.21
C GLU A 106 -17.01 -11.13 -5.74
N LYS A 107 -17.29 -11.09 -4.44
CA LYS A 107 -18.12 -10.06 -3.78
C LYS A 107 -17.47 -9.69 -2.46
N PRO A 108 -17.69 -8.45 -1.95
CA PRO A 108 -17.14 -8.04 -0.67
C PRO A 108 -17.44 -9.04 0.44
N VAL A 109 -16.41 -9.43 1.20
CA VAL A 109 -16.48 -10.47 2.22
C VAL A 109 -16.11 -9.92 3.60
N LYS A 110 -16.79 -10.46 4.62
CA LYS A 110 -16.51 -10.13 6.02
C LYS A 110 -15.55 -11.14 6.61
N PHE A 111 -14.42 -10.66 7.11
CA PHE A 111 -13.46 -11.48 7.85
C PHE A 111 -13.81 -11.52 9.35
N SER A 112 -13.56 -12.66 10.00
CA SER A 112 -13.72 -12.78 11.46
C SER A 112 -12.77 -11.84 12.22
N ARG A 113 -11.58 -11.63 11.66
CA ARG A 113 -10.59 -10.62 12.08
C ARG A 113 -10.00 -10.00 10.82
N ASN A 114 -10.17 -8.71 10.64
CA ASN A 114 -9.59 -8.02 9.50
C ASN A 114 -8.07 -7.98 9.65
N PRO A 115 -7.33 -8.44 8.63
CA PRO A 115 -5.88 -8.33 8.58
C PRO A 115 -5.46 -6.89 8.32
N GLY A 116 -4.24 -6.55 8.69
CA GLY A 116 -3.59 -5.29 8.37
C GLY A 116 -3.15 -4.48 9.60
N THR A 117 -2.47 -3.39 9.33
CA THR A 117 -1.95 -2.43 10.32
C THR A 117 -2.94 -1.25 10.45
N PRO A 118 -3.51 -0.96 11.64
CA PRO A 118 -4.61 0.00 11.80
C PRO A 118 -4.40 1.36 11.15
N GLY A 119 -3.18 1.90 11.16
CA GLY A 119 -2.84 3.20 10.57
C GLY A 119 -3.01 3.27 9.05
N TYR A 120 -3.11 2.12 8.36
CA TYR A 120 -3.25 2.00 6.91
C TYR A 120 -4.56 1.30 6.50
N MET A 121 -5.34 0.81 7.48
CA MET A 121 -6.62 0.16 7.22
C MET A 121 -7.67 1.15 6.72
N ALA A 122 -8.46 0.71 5.75
CA ALA A 122 -9.61 1.43 5.28
C ALA A 122 -10.75 1.47 6.33
N PRO A 123 -11.67 2.46 6.26
CA PRO A 123 -12.77 2.59 7.22
C PRO A 123 -13.63 1.32 7.35
N GLU A 124 -13.92 0.65 6.23
CA GLU A 124 -14.67 -0.61 6.22
C GLU A 124 -13.92 -1.75 6.94
N GLN A 125 -12.58 -1.77 6.89
CA GLN A 125 -11.78 -2.73 7.67
C GLN A 125 -11.88 -2.44 9.17
N LEU A 126 -11.73 -1.18 9.58
CA LEU A 126 -11.81 -0.78 11.00
C LEU A 126 -13.23 -1.02 11.57
N LYS A 127 -14.28 -0.84 10.76
CA LYS A 127 -15.67 -1.12 11.12
C LYS A 127 -16.01 -2.61 11.11
N ARG A 128 -15.13 -3.45 10.54
CA ARG A 128 -15.40 -4.88 10.29
C ARG A 128 -16.58 -5.11 9.35
N ASP A 129 -16.76 -4.22 8.38
CA ASP A 129 -17.70 -4.37 7.28
C ASP A 129 -17.14 -5.34 6.22
N PRO A 130 -17.95 -5.79 5.23
CA PRO A 130 -17.43 -6.52 4.08
C PRO A 130 -16.41 -5.70 3.30
N ILE A 131 -15.31 -6.33 2.90
CA ILE A 131 -14.20 -5.69 2.17
C ILE A 131 -13.92 -6.38 0.83
N ASP A 132 -13.33 -5.65 -0.09
CA ASP A 132 -12.78 -6.12 -1.36
C ASP A 132 -11.38 -5.53 -1.63
N ALA A 133 -10.85 -5.71 -2.83
CA ALA A 133 -9.50 -5.28 -3.20
C ALA A 133 -9.25 -3.76 -3.07
N ARG A 134 -10.29 -2.93 -3.00
CA ARG A 134 -10.15 -1.47 -2.87
C ARG A 134 -9.64 -1.01 -1.50
N VAL A 135 -9.54 -1.91 -0.52
CA VAL A 135 -8.84 -1.61 0.75
C VAL A 135 -7.34 -1.40 0.54
N ASP A 136 -6.73 -2.11 -0.43
CA ASP A 136 -5.32 -1.89 -0.79
C ASP A 136 -5.11 -0.53 -1.48
N ILE A 137 -6.09 -0.06 -2.25
CA ILE A 137 -6.07 1.30 -2.83
C ILE A 137 -6.08 2.36 -1.73
N PHE A 138 -6.89 2.17 -0.69
CA PHE A 138 -6.89 3.06 0.47
C PHE A 138 -5.54 3.04 1.19
N ALA A 139 -4.98 1.85 1.44
CA ALA A 139 -3.67 1.70 2.08
C ALA A 139 -2.53 2.34 1.25
N TYR A 140 -2.60 2.22 -0.08
CA TYR A 140 -1.72 2.94 -1.01
C TYR A 140 -1.88 4.46 -0.82
N GLY A 141 -3.10 4.97 -0.79
CA GLY A 141 -3.38 6.40 -0.57
C GLY A 141 -2.79 6.93 0.73
N VAL A 142 -2.92 6.17 1.84
CA VAL A 142 -2.31 6.53 3.13
C VAL A 142 -0.79 6.57 3.03
N SER A 143 -0.18 5.57 2.39
CA SER A 143 1.28 5.48 2.23
C SER A 143 1.81 6.59 1.32
N ALA A 144 1.12 6.92 0.23
CA ALA A 144 1.46 8.01 -0.67
C ALA A 144 1.32 9.38 0.00
N TYR A 145 0.25 9.59 0.76
CA TYR A 145 0.06 10.82 1.54
C TYR A 145 1.20 11.01 2.54
N GLU A 146 1.52 9.97 3.29
CA GLU A 146 2.61 9.98 4.28
C GLU A 146 3.96 10.26 3.59
N LEU A 147 4.25 9.67 2.43
CA LEU A 147 5.46 9.91 1.65
C LEU A 147 5.58 11.37 1.17
N LEU A 148 4.49 11.95 0.70
CA LEU A 148 4.47 13.28 0.09
C LEU A 148 4.44 14.44 1.11
N THR A 149 3.95 14.19 2.33
CA THR A 149 3.69 15.23 3.33
C THR A 149 4.46 15.06 4.63
N ASN A 150 5.08 13.90 4.86
CA ASN A 150 5.64 13.50 6.15
C ASN A 150 4.62 13.52 7.30
N GLN A 151 3.35 13.38 7.00
CA GLN A 151 2.24 13.36 7.96
C GLN A 151 1.28 12.21 7.64
N LYS A 152 0.56 11.72 8.65
CA LYS A 152 -0.53 10.78 8.42
C LYS A 152 -1.81 11.51 8.07
N PRO A 153 -2.59 11.04 7.06
CA PRO A 153 -3.86 11.67 6.72
C PRO A 153 -4.91 11.55 7.83
N PHE A 154 -4.82 10.50 8.64
CA PHE A 154 -5.75 10.20 9.73
C PHE A 154 -4.96 9.87 11.00
N PRO A 155 -4.68 10.87 11.86
CA PRO A 155 -3.95 10.66 13.10
C PRO A 155 -4.80 9.92 14.14
N GLY A 156 -4.14 9.18 15.05
CA GLY A 156 -4.76 8.48 16.17
C GLY A 156 -3.83 7.40 16.73
N ASP A 157 -3.90 7.19 18.05
CA ASP A 157 -3.09 6.19 18.77
C ASP A 157 -3.83 4.86 18.93
N SER A 158 -5.11 4.82 18.56
CA SER A 158 -5.95 3.63 18.61
C SER A 158 -6.77 3.46 17.33
N PRO A 159 -7.20 2.21 16.98
CA PRO A 159 -8.07 1.97 15.85
C PRO A 159 -9.37 2.80 15.88
N GLY A 160 -9.89 3.08 17.09
CA GLY A 160 -11.08 3.89 17.28
C GLY A 160 -10.87 5.37 16.94
N GLU A 161 -9.74 5.94 17.34
CA GLU A 161 -9.38 7.33 17.02
C GLU A 161 -9.10 7.49 15.52
N ILE A 162 -8.36 6.55 14.92
CA ILE A 162 -8.11 6.54 13.48
C ILE A 162 -9.44 6.48 12.71
N LEU A 163 -10.34 5.58 13.11
CA LEU A 163 -11.67 5.51 12.49
C LEU A 163 -12.46 6.81 12.67
N ALA A 164 -12.41 7.43 13.85
CA ALA A 164 -13.07 8.72 14.09
C ALA A 164 -12.51 9.81 13.16
N ALA A 165 -11.18 9.88 12.98
CA ALA A 165 -10.53 10.79 12.06
C ALA A 165 -10.92 10.52 10.59
N GLN A 166 -11.00 9.25 10.18
CA GLN A 166 -11.48 8.85 8.86
C GLN A 166 -12.95 9.22 8.62
N MET A 167 -13.76 9.23 9.67
CA MET A 167 -15.19 9.55 9.59
C MET A 167 -15.50 11.04 9.72
N ASP A 168 -14.52 11.88 10.02
CA ASP A 168 -14.70 13.33 10.12
C ASP A 168 -15.12 13.91 8.75
N PRO A 169 -16.24 14.66 8.67
CA PRO A 169 -16.70 15.26 7.41
C PRO A 169 -15.70 16.14 6.67
N SER A 170 -14.75 16.74 7.37
CA SER A 170 -13.72 17.57 6.73
C SER A 170 -12.71 16.77 5.89
N GLY A 171 -12.62 15.45 6.13
CA GLY A 171 -11.62 14.62 5.48
C GLY A 171 -10.17 14.89 5.95
N PRO A 172 -9.17 14.31 5.30
CA PRO A 172 -7.77 14.62 5.56
C PRO A 172 -7.46 16.04 5.11
N LEU A 173 -6.44 16.68 5.70
CA LEU A 173 -5.94 17.95 5.19
C LEU A 173 -5.46 17.77 3.74
N PRO A 174 -5.70 18.75 2.83
CA PRO A 174 -5.12 18.71 1.50
C PRO A 174 -3.60 18.64 1.54
N LEU A 175 -2.99 17.88 0.61
CA LEU A 175 -1.53 17.68 0.61
C LEU A 175 -0.77 19.00 0.43
N HIS A 176 -1.31 19.93 -0.34
CA HIS A 176 -0.67 21.24 -0.58
C HIS A 176 -0.54 22.12 0.68
N GLU A 177 -1.31 21.88 1.74
CA GLU A 177 -1.15 22.54 3.03
C GLU A 177 0.16 22.12 3.74
N HIS A 178 0.66 20.92 3.42
CA HIS A 178 1.93 20.41 3.95
C HIS A 178 3.09 20.57 2.96
N ASN A 179 2.80 20.46 1.67
CA ASN A 179 3.78 20.55 0.59
C ASN A 179 3.19 21.36 -0.59
N PRO A 180 3.35 22.69 -0.59
CA PRO A 180 2.77 23.59 -1.60
C PRO A 180 3.27 23.35 -3.03
N ASP A 181 4.41 22.69 -3.20
CA ASP A 181 5.01 22.44 -4.51
C ASP A 181 4.43 21.19 -5.22
N LEU A 182 3.50 20.48 -4.57
CA LEU A 182 2.89 19.29 -5.16
C LEU A 182 1.98 19.64 -6.34
N PRO A 183 2.08 18.88 -7.47
CA PRO A 183 1.14 19.02 -8.56
C PRO A 183 -0.30 18.80 -8.11
N PRO A 184 -1.26 19.71 -8.40
CA PRO A 184 -2.66 19.52 -8.03
C PRO A 184 -3.30 18.25 -8.60
N ALA A 185 -2.76 17.75 -9.72
CA ALA A 185 -3.18 16.48 -10.30
C ALA A 185 -2.82 15.30 -9.40
N LEU A 186 -1.60 15.28 -8.84
CA LEU A 186 -1.14 14.24 -7.92
C LEU A 186 -1.95 14.25 -6.62
N GLU A 187 -2.21 15.44 -6.06
CA GLU A 187 -3.06 15.58 -4.88
C GLU A 187 -4.44 14.95 -5.10
N ARG A 188 -5.10 15.25 -6.22
CA ARG A 188 -6.40 14.66 -6.55
C ARG A 188 -6.36 13.13 -6.60
N VAL A 189 -5.28 12.56 -7.18
CA VAL A 189 -5.11 11.11 -7.25
C VAL A 189 -5.04 10.50 -5.84
N VAL A 190 -4.20 11.06 -4.98
CA VAL A 190 -4.00 10.56 -3.61
C VAL A 190 -5.28 10.72 -2.78
N LEU A 191 -5.92 11.88 -2.81
CA LEU A 191 -7.16 12.12 -2.05
C LEU A 191 -8.30 11.20 -2.51
N ARG A 192 -8.39 10.87 -3.80
CA ARG A 192 -9.36 9.90 -4.30
C ARG A 192 -9.13 8.48 -3.75
N CYS A 193 -7.88 8.06 -3.54
CA CYS A 193 -7.60 6.80 -2.85
C CYS A 193 -8.14 6.79 -1.42
N LEU A 194 -8.17 7.94 -0.75
CA LEU A 194 -8.58 8.12 0.64
C LEU A 194 -10.09 8.34 0.83
N GLU A 195 -10.89 8.25 -0.22
CA GLU A 195 -12.35 8.35 -0.11
C GLU A 195 -12.90 7.28 0.85
N ARG A 196 -13.85 7.69 1.69
CA ARG A 196 -14.45 6.81 2.71
C ARG A 196 -15.26 5.69 2.08
N ASP A 197 -16.04 6.08 1.06
CA ASP A 197 -16.84 5.15 0.30
C ASP A 197 -15.96 4.44 -0.73
N PRO A 198 -15.81 3.10 -0.66
CA PRO A 198 -15.03 2.36 -1.65
C PRO A 198 -15.48 2.60 -3.09
N ASP A 199 -16.76 2.87 -3.33
CA ASP A 199 -17.30 3.11 -4.67
C ASP A 199 -16.86 4.46 -5.27
N ARG A 200 -16.34 5.36 -4.44
CA ARG A 200 -15.75 6.63 -4.87
C ARG A 200 -14.26 6.55 -5.15
N ARG A 201 -13.58 5.53 -4.66
CA ARG A 201 -12.17 5.24 -4.96
C ARG A 201 -12.00 4.82 -6.42
N TYR A 202 -10.79 4.42 -6.79
CA TYR A 202 -10.54 3.75 -8.07
C TYR A 202 -11.13 2.33 -8.03
N PRO A 203 -11.75 1.86 -9.13
CA PRO A 203 -12.31 0.51 -9.16
C PRO A 203 -11.23 -0.58 -9.15
N PHE A 204 -10.06 -0.28 -9.71
CA PHE A 204 -8.90 -1.17 -9.82
C PHE A 204 -7.60 -0.40 -9.62
N VAL A 205 -6.55 -1.06 -9.14
CA VAL A 205 -5.22 -0.44 -8.99
C VAL A 205 -4.63 -0.05 -10.35
N SER A 206 -4.93 -0.78 -11.42
CA SER A 206 -4.49 -0.43 -12.78
C SER A 206 -5.05 0.92 -13.26
N VAL A 207 -6.28 1.28 -12.84
CA VAL A 207 -6.85 2.61 -13.13
C VAL A 207 -6.15 3.69 -12.29
N LEU A 208 -5.88 3.41 -11.02
CA LEU A 208 -5.08 4.29 -10.17
C LEU A 208 -3.69 4.52 -10.80
N LEU A 209 -3.00 3.46 -11.22
CA LEU A 209 -1.67 3.54 -11.84
C LEU A 209 -1.68 4.42 -13.09
N HIS A 210 -2.68 4.27 -13.96
CA HIS A 210 -2.83 5.09 -15.15
C HIS A 210 -3.01 6.59 -14.81
N GLU A 211 -3.90 6.91 -13.88
CA GLU A 211 -4.15 8.29 -13.44
C GLU A 211 -2.91 8.90 -12.74
N LEU A 212 -2.19 8.09 -11.97
CA LEU A 212 -0.95 8.49 -11.31
C LEU A 212 0.14 8.84 -12.33
N GLN A 213 0.34 8.00 -13.35
CA GLN A 213 1.29 8.26 -14.44
C GLN A 213 0.92 9.54 -15.18
N ALA A 214 -0.35 9.73 -15.50
CA ALA A 214 -0.83 10.97 -16.12
C ALA A 214 -0.59 12.21 -15.25
N ALA A 215 -0.71 12.08 -13.92
CA ALA A 215 -0.48 13.20 -13.00
C ALA A 215 1.00 13.57 -12.80
N LEU A 216 1.92 12.65 -13.05
CA LEU A 216 3.36 12.81 -12.79
C LEU A 216 4.18 13.12 -14.04
N TYR A 217 3.70 12.76 -15.24
CA TYR A 217 4.44 12.92 -16.51
C TYR A 217 3.77 13.87 -17.51
N VAL A 218 2.91 14.77 -17.03
CA VAL A 218 2.33 15.86 -17.85
C VAL A 218 3.27 17.03 -18.00
#